data_c1445ab56ed371a015f68d41548e2678
#
_entry.id   c1445ab56ed371a015f68d41548e2678
#
_cell.length_a   1.000
_cell.length_b   1.000
_cell.length_c   1.000
_cell.angle_alpha   90.00
_cell.angle_beta   90.00
_cell.angle_gamma   90.00
#
_symmetry.space_group_name_H-M   'P 1'
#
loop_
_entity.id
_entity.type
_entity.pdbx_description
1 polymer ?
#
loop_
_entity_poly.entity_id
_entity_poly.type
_entity_poly.pdbx_seq_one_letter_code
_entity_poly.pdbx_strand_id
1 'polypeptide(L)'
;MDKKVNYSRDIYGCISTYDSLLTRGLIVIKVIEQFIDKIVKPTNKDLSYVINSGRKKQKYEPSNWEKTKILINEGKIEKISFIHFDKRMIEAAIQGIDCPEAEIYPELINLNIVSNIENTKRASLIEFSINKWTCAKDDSQHVCLEYQKLIEMVLDNIECVGGFITLDSMQAYCSFSAHEGYMGLPYLRASEKFDKYFRGYSWGNYLSENHVELLGGIEKIKKEAPVYLVKPLSDDGAYLQLTEMVDEVSDEDLRKLKRYFQPILPKASRMLFPSEAKHRRMIIDEDDELVYLENKKL
;
A
#
# COMPACT_ATOMS: atom_id res chain seq x y z
N MET A 1 10.68 -5.88 31.18
CA MET A 1 9.56 -5.16 30.58
C MET A 1 9.93 -4.96 29.13
N ASP A 2 9.43 -5.84 28.27
CA ASP A 2 9.62 -5.69 26.83
C ASP A 2 8.87 -4.42 26.39
N LYS A 3 9.61 -3.41 25.95
CA LYS A 3 9.01 -2.26 25.32
C LYS A 3 8.29 -2.78 24.07
N LYS A 4 6.96 -2.81 24.09
CA LYS A 4 6.17 -3.03 22.87
C LYS A 4 6.70 -2.05 21.84
N VAL A 5 7.33 -2.59 20.80
CA VAL A 5 7.73 -1.79 19.64
C VAL A 5 6.44 -1.22 19.08
N ASN A 6 6.31 0.10 19.13
CA ASN A 6 5.15 0.78 18.57
C ASN A 6 5.36 0.80 17.05
N TYR A 7 4.88 -0.24 16.38
CA TYR A 7 4.81 -0.24 14.93
C TYR A 7 3.98 0.97 14.49
N SER A 8 4.26 1.43 13.33
CA SER A 8 3.54 2.54 12.74
C SER A 8 2.03 2.38 12.82
N ARG A 9 1.40 3.52 12.81
CA ARG A 9 -0.02 3.70 13.02
C ARG A 9 -0.73 4.16 11.75
N ASP A 10 -0.09 3.98 10.60
CA ASP A 10 -0.71 4.28 9.32
C ASP A 10 -1.44 3.04 8.79
N ILE A 11 -2.66 3.26 8.35
CA ILE A 11 -3.41 2.28 7.59
C ILE A 11 -3.10 2.57 6.13
N TYR A 12 -2.49 1.61 5.47
CA TYR A 12 -2.03 1.73 4.10
C TYR A 12 -2.68 0.67 3.22
N GLY A 13 -3.14 1.08 2.06
CA GLY A 13 -3.63 0.20 1.01
C GLY A 13 -2.99 0.53 -0.33
N CYS A 14 -2.74 -0.49 -1.12
CA CYS A 14 -2.18 -0.31 -2.45
C CYS A 14 -2.78 -1.34 -3.42
N ILE A 15 -2.97 -0.92 -4.66
CA ILE A 15 -3.27 -1.80 -5.77
C ILE A 15 -2.39 -1.44 -6.96
N SER A 16 -1.95 -2.46 -7.69
CA SER A 16 -1.05 -2.35 -8.83
C SER A 16 -1.71 -2.97 -10.07
N THR A 17 -1.57 -2.31 -11.23
CA THR A 17 -2.07 -2.79 -12.52
C THR A 17 -1.10 -2.44 -13.62
N TYR A 18 -1.04 -3.24 -14.69
CA TYR A 18 -0.33 -2.87 -15.91
C TYR A 18 -1.19 -2.05 -16.88
N ASP A 19 -2.49 -1.94 -16.60
CA ASP A 19 -3.35 -1.03 -17.34
C ASP A 19 -2.89 0.42 -17.17
N SER A 20 -2.96 1.19 -18.25
CA SER A 20 -2.78 2.62 -18.16
C SER A 20 -3.99 3.28 -17.53
N LEU A 21 -3.83 3.89 -16.37
CA LEU A 21 -4.89 4.63 -15.70
C LEU A 21 -5.31 5.89 -16.47
N LEU A 22 -4.51 6.33 -17.44
CA LEU A 22 -4.86 7.45 -18.35
C LEU A 22 -6.11 7.15 -19.17
N THR A 23 -6.33 5.88 -19.54
CA THR A 23 -7.51 5.44 -20.31
C THR A 23 -8.68 5.03 -19.42
N ARG A 24 -8.52 5.07 -18.12
CA ARG A 24 -9.49 4.62 -17.09
C ARG A 24 -10.04 5.78 -16.24
N GLY A 25 -10.16 6.98 -16.84
CA GLY A 25 -10.49 8.21 -16.14
C GLY A 25 -11.73 8.13 -15.25
N LEU A 26 -12.80 7.46 -15.70
CA LEU A 26 -14.02 7.29 -14.91
C LEU A 26 -13.77 6.49 -13.61
N ILE A 27 -12.95 5.43 -13.66
CA ILE A 27 -12.61 4.64 -12.48
C ILE A 27 -11.72 5.44 -11.56
N VAL A 28 -10.72 6.15 -12.08
CA VAL A 28 -9.85 7.04 -11.31
C VAL A 28 -10.66 8.08 -10.54
N ILE A 29 -11.61 8.76 -11.21
CA ILE A 29 -12.50 9.74 -10.58
C ILE A 29 -13.32 9.07 -9.48
N LYS A 30 -13.92 7.92 -9.74
CA LYS A 30 -14.76 7.19 -8.78
C LYS A 30 -13.99 6.77 -7.54
N VAL A 31 -12.75 6.28 -7.71
CA VAL A 31 -11.84 5.95 -6.58
C VAL A 31 -11.57 7.19 -5.72
N ILE A 32 -11.23 8.31 -6.36
CA ILE A 32 -10.93 9.56 -5.65
C ILE A 32 -12.17 10.03 -4.87
N GLU A 33 -13.32 10.11 -5.53
CA GLU A 33 -14.55 10.59 -4.91
C GLU A 33 -15.01 9.70 -3.75
N GLN A 34 -14.90 8.37 -3.89
CA GLN A 34 -15.23 7.44 -2.80
C GLN A 34 -14.23 7.53 -1.65
N PHE A 35 -12.93 7.61 -1.93
CA PHE A 35 -11.92 7.80 -0.90
C PHE A 35 -12.19 9.08 -0.09
N ILE A 36 -12.49 10.17 -0.78
CA ILE A 36 -12.81 11.45 -0.12
C ILE A 36 -14.10 11.32 0.70
N ASP A 37 -15.14 10.72 0.15
CA ASP A 37 -16.44 10.59 0.82
C ASP A 37 -16.37 9.68 2.06
N LYS A 38 -15.71 8.52 1.94
CA LYS A 38 -15.71 7.49 2.99
C LYS A 38 -14.58 7.63 4.01
N ILE A 39 -13.44 8.18 3.60
CA ILE A 39 -12.23 8.25 4.43
C ILE A 39 -11.96 9.69 4.89
N VAL A 40 -11.99 10.67 3.98
CA VAL A 40 -11.57 12.04 4.31
C VAL A 40 -12.66 12.83 5.03
N LYS A 41 -13.86 12.87 4.49
CA LYS A 41 -14.97 13.64 5.09
C LYS A 41 -15.24 13.32 6.56
N PRO A 42 -15.26 12.03 6.98
CA PRO A 42 -15.45 11.71 8.39
C PRO A 42 -14.41 12.29 9.34
N THR A 43 -13.20 12.61 8.84
CA THR A 43 -12.13 13.23 9.64
C THR A 43 -12.29 14.73 9.79
N ASN A 44 -13.16 15.36 9.00
CA ASN A 44 -13.33 16.82 8.94
C ASN A 44 -12.03 17.59 8.63
N LYS A 45 -11.14 16.99 7.82
CA LYS A 45 -9.86 17.60 7.43
C LYS A 45 -9.92 18.19 6.02
N ASP A 46 -9.25 19.33 5.84
CA ASP A 46 -9.05 19.92 4.52
C ASP A 46 -8.07 19.09 3.69
N LEU A 47 -8.40 18.92 2.42
CA LEU A 47 -7.58 18.18 1.48
C LEU A 47 -7.09 19.09 0.36
N SER A 48 -5.84 18.94 -0.02
CA SER A 48 -5.26 19.57 -1.20
C SER A 48 -4.66 18.53 -2.12
N TYR A 49 -4.54 18.83 -3.40
CA TYR A 49 -3.94 17.91 -4.35
C TYR A 49 -2.99 18.60 -5.32
N VAL A 50 -2.14 17.78 -5.93
CA VAL A 50 -1.17 18.19 -6.96
C VAL A 50 -1.33 17.24 -8.13
N ILE A 51 -1.25 17.76 -9.36
CA ILE A 51 -1.32 16.97 -10.60
C ILE A 51 0.02 16.96 -11.30
N ASN A 52 0.37 15.81 -11.88
CA ASN A 52 1.63 15.55 -12.59
C ASN A 52 2.86 15.96 -11.73
N SER A 53 3.88 16.52 -12.32
CA SER A 53 5.06 17.06 -11.64
C SER A 53 4.89 18.52 -11.20
N GLY A 54 3.67 19.03 -11.22
CA GLY A 54 3.35 20.41 -10.85
C GLY A 54 3.68 20.72 -9.39
N ARG A 55 4.16 21.95 -9.12
CA ARG A 55 4.42 22.42 -7.75
C ARG A 55 3.22 23.09 -7.11
N LYS A 56 2.19 23.44 -7.91
CA LYS A 56 1.03 24.19 -7.44
C LYS A 56 0.03 23.25 -6.76
N LYS A 57 -0.13 23.42 -5.46
CA LYS A 57 -1.21 22.75 -4.70
C LYS A 57 -2.54 23.41 -5.05
N GLN A 58 -3.56 22.58 -5.25
CA GLN A 58 -4.95 22.99 -5.43
C GLN A 58 -5.75 22.52 -4.23
N LYS A 59 -6.60 23.37 -3.69
CA LYS A 59 -7.55 22.96 -2.65
C LYS A 59 -8.63 22.09 -3.29
N TYR A 60 -9.00 20.98 -2.62
CA TYR A 60 -10.11 20.16 -3.05
C TYR A 60 -11.43 20.90 -2.75
N GLU A 61 -11.99 21.46 -3.78
CA GLU A 61 -13.28 22.15 -3.77
C GLU A 61 -13.99 21.96 -5.12
N PRO A 62 -15.33 22.05 -5.18
CA PRO A 62 -16.09 21.68 -6.38
C PRO A 62 -15.58 22.32 -7.67
N SER A 63 -15.29 23.63 -7.64
CA SER A 63 -14.87 24.38 -8.84
C SER A 63 -13.53 23.91 -9.42
N ASN A 64 -12.57 23.53 -8.56
CA ASN A 64 -11.28 23.00 -8.96
C ASN A 64 -11.41 21.54 -9.39
N TRP A 65 -12.20 20.77 -8.66
CA TRP A 65 -12.36 19.36 -8.91
C TRP A 65 -13.05 19.08 -10.27
N GLU A 66 -14.10 19.81 -10.63
CA GLU A 66 -14.76 19.65 -11.95
C GLU A 66 -13.77 19.87 -13.11
N LYS A 67 -12.91 20.89 -13.04
CA LYS A 67 -11.86 21.12 -14.04
C LYS A 67 -10.86 19.95 -14.11
N THR A 68 -10.50 19.41 -12.95
CA THR A 68 -9.56 18.29 -12.86
C THR A 68 -10.16 17.01 -13.41
N LYS A 69 -11.46 16.73 -13.19
CA LYS A 69 -12.15 15.58 -13.78
C LYS A 69 -12.10 15.59 -15.32
N ILE A 70 -12.23 16.76 -15.93
CA ILE A 70 -12.10 16.88 -17.39
C ILE A 70 -10.71 16.43 -17.83
N LEU A 71 -9.65 16.90 -17.17
CA LEU A 71 -8.28 16.52 -17.50
C LEU A 71 -7.99 15.03 -17.28
N ILE A 72 -8.58 14.42 -16.22
CA ILE A 72 -8.48 12.97 -15.97
C ILE A 72 -9.16 12.20 -17.11
N ASN A 73 -10.37 12.59 -17.51
CA ASN A 73 -11.10 11.91 -18.58
C ASN A 73 -10.43 12.07 -19.95
N GLU A 74 -9.69 13.16 -20.17
CA GLU A 74 -8.90 13.38 -21.37
C GLU A 74 -7.53 12.65 -21.35
N GLY A 75 -7.22 11.90 -20.28
CA GLY A 75 -5.94 11.19 -20.13
C GLY A 75 -4.73 12.12 -19.98
N LYS A 76 -4.92 13.34 -19.49
CA LYS A 76 -3.84 14.35 -19.35
C LYS A 76 -3.15 14.34 -17.99
N ILE A 77 -3.61 13.49 -17.06
CA ILE A 77 -3.05 13.42 -15.71
C ILE A 77 -2.38 12.06 -15.49
N GLU A 78 -1.05 12.04 -15.57
CA GLU A 78 -0.24 10.85 -15.30
C GLU A 78 -0.13 10.56 -13.80
N LYS A 79 -0.17 11.60 -12.98
CA LYS A 79 -0.08 11.50 -11.52
C LYS A 79 -1.01 12.50 -10.86
N ILE A 80 -1.76 12.04 -9.87
CA ILE A 80 -2.51 12.89 -8.96
C ILE A 80 -2.23 12.45 -7.52
N SER A 81 -1.91 13.41 -6.67
CA SER A 81 -1.60 13.15 -5.26
C SER A 81 -2.43 14.08 -4.39
N PHE A 82 -3.31 13.51 -3.59
CA PHE A 82 -4.05 14.22 -2.56
C PHE A 82 -3.32 14.07 -1.24
N ILE A 83 -3.26 15.12 -0.47
CA ILE A 83 -2.53 15.12 0.78
C ILE A 83 -3.11 16.09 1.79
N HIS A 84 -3.20 15.64 3.03
CA HIS A 84 -3.34 16.46 4.22
C HIS A 84 -2.14 16.24 5.12
N PHE A 85 -1.50 17.32 5.55
CA PHE A 85 -0.43 17.33 6.53
C PHE A 85 -0.78 18.21 7.71
N ASP A 86 -0.49 17.72 8.89
CA ASP A 86 -0.48 18.55 10.09
C ASP A 86 0.68 19.57 10.00
N LYS A 87 0.37 20.86 10.20
CA LYS A 87 1.37 21.93 10.20
C LYS A 87 2.49 21.71 11.21
N ARG A 88 2.20 21.06 12.33
CA ARG A 88 3.17 20.73 13.39
C ARG A 88 4.32 19.86 12.88
N MET A 89 4.10 18.99 11.87
CA MET A 89 5.19 18.25 11.22
C MET A 89 6.20 19.16 10.53
N ILE A 90 5.69 20.15 9.81
CA ILE A 90 6.54 21.07 9.06
C ILE A 90 7.39 21.89 10.04
N GLU A 91 6.78 22.34 11.14
CA GLU A 91 7.46 23.10 12.18
C GLU A 91 8.52 22.25 12.91
N ALA A 92 8.22 20.99 13.26
CA ALA A 92 9.18 20.08 13.88
C ALA A 92 10.36 19.76 12.93
N ALA A 93 10.08 19.49 11.65
CA ALA A 93 11.13 19.24 10.65
C ALA A 93 12.02 20.43 10.39
N ILE A 94 11.46 21.68 10.39
CA ILE A 94 12.23 22.91 10.22
C ILE A 94 13.12 23.19 11.45
N GLN A 95 12.65 22.83 12.65
CA GLN A 95 13.38 23.07 13.90
C GLN A 95 14.45 22.01 14.18
N GLY A 96 14.59 20.99 13.35
CA GLY A 96 15.55 19.88 13.56
C GLY A 96 15.29 19.12 14.87
N ILE A 97 14.06 19.17 15.37
CA ILE A 97 13.64 18.43 16.55
C ILE A 97 13.49 16.97 16.11
N ASP A 98 14.42 16.13 16.55
CA ASP A 98 14.18 14.69 16.61
C ASP A 98 12.91 14.50 17.44
N CYS A 99 11.80 14.22 16.78
CA CYS A 99 10.53 14.02 17.47
C CYS A 99 10.72 12.87 18.44
N PRO A 100 10.66 13.11 19.76
CA PRO A 100 10.68 12.01 20.71
C PRO A 100 9.51 11.09 20.35
N GLU A 101 9.77 9.80 20.33
CA GLU A 101 8.90 8.70 19.85
C GLU A 101 7.47 8.67 20.44
N ALA A 102 7.10 9.62 21.27
CA ALA A 102 5.93 9.52 22.14
C ALA A 102 4.77 10.46 21.80
N GLU A 103 4.94 11.61 21.16
CA GLU A 103 3.87 12.61 21.31
C GLU A 103 3.41 13.39 20.07
N ILE A 104 4.09 13.34 18.93
CA ILE A 104 3.65 14.09 17.76
C ILE A 104 3.52 13.15 16.55
N TYR A 105 2.42 12.44 16.45
CA TYR A 105 2.06 11.77 15.21
C TYR A 105 1.35 12.76 14.30
N PRO A 106 1.95 13.04 13.14
CA PRO A 106 1.32 13.92 12.20
C PRO A 106 0.04 13.30 11.66
N GLU A 107 -1.02 14.07 11.67
CA GLU A 107 -2.22 13.70 10.95
C GLU A 107 -1.89 13.64 9.46
N LEU A 108 -1.96 12.45 8.89
CA LEU A 108 -1.67 12.18 7.49
C LEU A 108 -2.89 11.58 6.83
N ILE A 109 -3.31 12.17 5.73
CA ILE A 109 -4.20 11.53 4.75
C ILE A 109 -3.51 11.65 3.40
N ASN A 110 -3.38 10.54 2.69
CA ASN A 110 -2.80 10.53 1.36
C ASN A 110 -3.55 9.57 0.42
N LEU A 111 -3.79 10.04 -0.78
CA LEU A 111 -4.19 9.23 -1.92
C LEU A 111 -3.26 9.59 -3.07
N ASN A 112 -2.56 8.61 -3.60
CA ASN A 112 -1.64 8.78 -4.70
C ASN A 112 -2.02 7.83 -5.84
N ILE A 113 -2.26 8.39 -7.01
CA ILE A 113 -2.56 7.64 -8.23
C ILE A 113 -1.50 7.99 -9.25
N VAL A 114 -0.78 6.97 -9.73
CA VAL A 114 0.29 7.10 -10.71
C VAL A 114 -0.02 6.16 -11.86
N SER A 115 -0.23 6.72 -13.04
CA SER A 115 -0.37 5.92 -14.25
C SER A 115 1.01 5.57 -14.81
N ASN A 116 1.13 4.37 -15.36
CA ASN A 116 2.26 4.05 -16.22
C ASN A 116 2.21 4.91 -17.48
N ILE A 117 3.36 5.27 -18.00
CA ILE A 117 3.49 5.92 -19.30
C ILE A 117 3.37 4.83 -20.37
N GLU A 118 2.60 5.08 -21.42
CA GLU A 118 2.49 4.18 -22.57
C GLU A 118 3.89 3.71 -23.03
N ASN A 119 4.02 2.41 -23.27
CA ASN A 119 5.26 1.72 -23.64
C ASN A 119 6.25 1.45 -22.50
N THR A 120 5.91 1.70 -21.24
CA THR A 120 6.71 1.19 -20.12
C THR A 120 6.07 -0.09 -19.58
N LYS A 121 6.89 -1.09 -19.24
CA LYS A 121 6.42 -2.32 -18.55
C LYS A 121 6.17 -2.08 -17.04
N ARG A 122 6.03 -0.83 -16.63
CA ARG A 122 5.86 -0.46 -15.22
C ARG A 122 4.40 -0.51 -14.83
N ALA A 123 4.12 -0.97 -13.63
CA ALA A 123 2.77 -0.94 -13.12
C ALA A 123 2.32 0.49 -12.79
N SER A 124 1.05 0.77 -13.08
CA SER A 124 0.31 1.88 -12.48
C SER A 124 0.00 1.55 -11.03
N LEU A 125 -0.14 2.57 -10.18
CA LEU A 125 -0.42 2.42 -8.75
C LEU A 125 -1.58 3.29 -8.31
N ILE A 126 -2.38 2.73 -7.40
CA ILE A 126 -3.35 3.45 -6.58
C ILE A 126 -3.00 3.15 -5.12
N GLU A 127 -2.64 4.16 -4.37
CA GLU A 127 -2.17 4.06 -2.99
C GLU A 127 -3.03 4.91 -2.07
N PHE A 128 -3.44 4.33 -0.96
CA PHE A 128 -4.22 4.99 0.09
C PHE A 128 -3.43 4.97 1.40
N SER A 129 -3.43 6.06 2.13
CA SER A 129 -2.85 6.09 3.47
C SER A 129 -3.62 7.05 4.37
N ILE A 130 -3.89 6.63 5.58
CA ILE A 130 -4.40 7.47 6.65
C ILE A 130 -3.71 7.10 7.95
N ASN A 131 -3.28 8.11 8.71
CA ASN A 131 -2.80 7.88 10.04
C ASN A 131 -3.96 7.46 10.96
N LYS A 132 -3.74 6.41 11.76
CA LYS A 132 -4.74 5.86 12.69
C LYS A 132 -5.36 6.93 13.60
N TRP A 133 -4.57 7.93 14.01
CA TRP A 133 -5.05 9.03 14.85
C TRP A 133 -5.93 10.04 14.11
N THR A 134 -5.84 10.07 12.78
CA THR A 134 -6.68 10.92 11.94
C THR A 134 -8.03 10.28 11.69
N CYS A 135 -8.16 8.97 11.91
CA CYS A 135 -9.42 8.27 11.70
C CYS A 135 -10.51 8.80 12.63
N ALA A 136 -11.66 9.13 12.07
CA ALA A 136 -12.84 9.38 12.85
C ALA A 136 -13.19 8.12 13.65
N LYS A 137 -13.21 8.19 14.98
CA LYS A 137 -13.51 7.08 15.89
C LYS A 137 -12.37 6.10 16.22
N ASP A 138 -11.12 6.36 15.82
CA ASP A 138 -9.98 5.43 16.04
C ASP A 138 -10.31 3.98 15.59
N ASP A 139 -11.00 3.85 14.47
CA ASP A 139 -11.51 2.58 13.94
C ASP A 139 -10.69 2.14 12.72
N SER A 140 -9.55 1.51 12.98
CA SER A 140 -8.67 0.98 11.94
C SER A 140 -9.36 -0.08 11.08
N GLN A 141 -10.22 -0.90 11.70
CA GLN A 141 -10.96 -1.94 10.98
C GLN A 141 -11.93 -1.34 9.97
N HIS A 142 -12.66 -0.30 10.34
CA HIS A 142 -13.57 0.38 9.42
C HIS A 142 -12.81 0.91 8.19
N VAL A 143 -11.68 1.57 8.40
CA VAL A 143 -10.84 2.09 7.29
C VAL A 143 -10.33 0.97 6.41
N CYS A 144 -9.87 -0.14 6.98
CA CYS A 144 -9.43 -1.31 6.21
C CYS A 144 -10.56 -1.88 5.35
N LEU A 145 -11.77 -1.96 5.88
CA LEU A 145 -12.95 -2.42 5.12
C LEU A 145 -13.34 -1.44 4.00
N GLU A 146 -13.23 -0.13 4.22
CA GLU A 146 -13.43 0.85 3.16
C GLU A 146 -12.35 0.76 2.08
N TYR A 147 -11.08 0.53 2.45
CA TYR A 147 -10.01 0.26 1.48
C TYR A 147 -10.27 -1.03 0.68
N GLN A 148 -10.76 -2.07 1.34
CA GLN A 148 -11.16 -3.30 0.65
C GLN A 148 -12.23 -3.03 -0.40
N LYS A 149 -13.28 -2.27 -0.09
CA LYS A 149 -14.32 -1.88 -1.05
C LYS A 149 -13.78 -1.05 -2.21
N LEU A 150 -12.85 -0.12 -1.94
CA LEU A 150 -12.19 0.67 -2.98
C LEU A 150 -11.37 -0.22 -3.92
N ILE A 151 -10.61 -1.17 -3.37
CA ILE A 151 -9.81 -2.11 -4.15
C ILE A 151 -10.73 -3.03 -4.97
N GLU A 152 -11.76 -3.62 -4.37
CA GLU A 152 -12.71 -4.48 -5.08
C GLU A 152 -13.39 -3.72 -6.24
N MET A 153 -13.75 -2.46 -6.04
CA MET A 153 -14.29 -1.63 -7.13
C MET A 153 -13.29 -1.43 -8.28
N VAL A 154 -11.98 -1.32 -7.98
CA VAL A 154 -10.95 -1.25 -9.01
C VAL A 154 -10.84 -2.59 -9.75
N LEU A 155 -10.79 -3.71 -9.01
CA LEU A 155 -10.72 -5.07 -9.55
C LEU A 155 -11.88 -5.41 -10.48
N ASP A 156 -13.09 -4.91 -10.19
CA ASP A 156 -14.27 -5.12 -11.06
C ASP A 156 -14.14 -4.43 -12.43
N ASN A 157 -13.17 -3.54 -12.62
CA ASN A 157 -13.05 -2.69 -13.82
C ASN A 157 -11.68 -2.69 -14.48
N ILE A 158 -10.64 -3.15 -13.78
CA ILE A 158 -9.25 -3.10 -14.22
C ILE A 158 -8.57 -4.41 -13.81
N GLU A 159 -7.83 -5.01 -14.73
CA GLU A 159 -7.00 -6.18 -14.42
C GLU A 159 -5.84 -5.77 -13.51
N CYS A 160 -5.76 -6.37 -12.36
CA CYS A 160 -4.78 -6.03 -11.35
C CYS A 160 -3.74 -7.13 -11.15
N VAL A 161 -2.49 -6.73 -10.96
CA VAL A 161 -1.37 -7.65 -10.75
C VAL A 161 -1.07 -7.88 -9.28
N GLY A 162 -1.77 -7.21 -8.39
CA GLY A 162 -1.70 -7.43 -6.95
C GLY A 162 -2.03 -6.18 -6.15
N GLY A 163 -2.33 -6.41 -4.88
CA GLY A 163 -2.64 -5.33 -3.94
C GLY A 163 -2.54 -5.82 -2.50
N PHE A 164 -2.53 -4.87 -1.56
CA PHE A 164 -2.49 -5.21 -0.15
C PHE A 164 -3.05 -4.10 0.74
N ILE A 165 -3.44 -4.48 1.96
CA ILE A 165 -3.86 -3.58 3.05
C ILE A 165 -3.04 -3.94 4.27
N THR A 166 -2.40 -2.96 4.90
CA THR A 166 -1.53 -3.17 6.07
C THR A 166 -1.65 -2.05 7.09
N LEU A 167 -1.30 -2.35 8.33
CA LEU A 167 -1.03 -1.38 9.39
C LEU A 167 0.48 -1.13 9.49
N ASP A 168 1.08 -0.62 8.46
CA ASP A 168 2.52 -0.35 8.44
C ASP A 168 2.79 1.10 8.06
N SER A 169 3.80 1.72 8.66
CA SER A 169 4.22 3.11 8.37
C SER A 169 4.80 3.33 7.01
N MET A 170 4.61 2.38 6.18
CA MET A 170 5.18 2.47 4.88
C MET A 170 4.50 3.57 4.05
N GLN A 171 4.91 4.77 4.36
CA GLN A 171 5.55 5.50 3.30
C GLN A 171 4.60 6.00 2.23
N ALA A 172 3.75 6.91 2.60
CA ALA A 172 3.15 7.89 1.68
C ALA A 172 4.13 8.47 0.62
N TYR A 173 5.41 8.09 0.65
CA TYR A 173 6.44 8.71 -0.18
C TYR A 173 7.24 7.77 -1.07
N CYS A 174 7.24 6.47 -0.83
CA CYS A 174 8.20 5.58 -1.48
C CYS A 174 7.61 4.48 -2.35
N SER A 175 6.31 4.27 -2.34
CA SER A 175 5.66 3.21 -3.15
C SER A 175 6.27 1.79 -3.00
N PHE A 176 6.97 1.55 -1.86
CA PHE A 176 7.57 0.26 -1.52
C PHE A 176 6.76 -0.44 -0.43
N SER A 177 6.61 -1.73 -0.51
CA SER A 177 6.27 -2.54 0.66
C SER A 177 7.46 -2.62 1.63
N ALA A 178 7.20 -2.97 2.91
CA ALA A 178 8.27 -3.19 3.86
C ALA A 178 9.25 -4.26 3.37
N HIS A 179 8.73 -5.33 2.79
CA HIS A 179 9.52 -6.42 2.25
C HIS A 179 10.39 -5.98 1.05
N GLU A 180 9.83 -5.22 0.10
CA GLU A 180 10.61 -4.67 -1.04
C GLU A 180 11.73 -3.75 -0.57
N GLY A 181 11.43 -2.88 0.40
CA GLY A 181 12.44 -2.01 1.00
C GLY A 181 13.56 -2.81 1.68
N TYR A 182 13.21 -3.86 2.42
CA TYR A 182 14.16 -4.75 3.04
C TYR A 182 15.04 -5.49 2.04
N MET A 183 14.46 -5.96 0.93
CA MET A 183 15.17 -6.64 -0.15
C MET A 183 15.93 -5.67 -1.06
N GLY A 184 15.84 -4.36 -0.83
CA GLY A 184 16.55 -3.36 -1.63
C GLY A 184 16.10 -3.32 -3.10
N LEU A 185 14.82 -3.58 -3.34
CA LEU A 185 14.26 -3.57 -4.68
C LEU A 185 13.85 -2.15 -5.07
N PRO A 186 14.53 -1.48 -6.00
CA PRO A 186 14.09 -0.18 -6.47
C PRO A 186 12.72 -0.30 -7.17
N TYR A 187 11.76 0.52 -6.75
CA TYR A 187 10.40 0.55 -7.31
C TYR A 187 10.36 0.46 -8.85
N LEU A 188 11.20 1.24 -9.53
CA LEU A 188 11.23 1.29 -10.99
C LEU A 188 11.55 -0.05 -11.65
N ARG A 189 12.34 -0.91 -10.99
CA ARG A 189 12.65 -2.26 -11.47
C ARG A 189 11.67 -3.30 -10.93
N ALA A 190 11.19 -3.08 -9.72
CA ALA A 190 10.24 -3.94 -9.06
C ALA A 190 8.90 -3.94 -9.79
N SER A 191 8.40 -2.77 -10.17
CA SER A 191 7.09 -2.61 -10.82
C SER A 191 6.98 -3.27 -12.20
N GLU A 192 8.09 -3.62 -12.84
CA GLU A 192 8.11 -4.39 -14.09
C GLU A 192 7.85 -5.90 -13.89
N LYS A 193 7.76 -6.36 -12.65
CA LYS A 193 7.72 -7.79 -12.30
C LYS A 193 6.65 -8.12 -11.26
N PHE A 194 5.69 -7.23 -11.03
CA PHE A 194 4.60 -7.49 -10.07
C PHE A 194 3.69 -8.64 -10.47
N ASP A 195 3.73 -9.07 -11.73
CA ASP A 195 3.14 -10.30 -12.19
C ASP A 195 3.89 -11.57 -11.78
N LYS A 196 5.17 -11.45 -11.43
CA LYS A 196 6.08 -12.56 -11.10
C LYS A 196 6.30 -12.75 -9.61
N TYR A 197 6.17 -11.69 -8.84
CA TYR A 197 6.30 -11.77 -7.40
C TYR A 197 5.30 -10.84 -6.70
N PHE A 198 4.89 -11.26 -5.52
CA PHE A 198 4.02 -10.50 -4.65
C PHE A 198 4.84 -9.54 -3.78
N ARG A 199 4.30 -8.35 -3.52
CA ARG A 199 5.05 -7.24 -2.93
C ARG A 199 5.38 -7.40 -1.44
N GLY A 200 4.76 -8.35 -0.76
CA GLY A 200 4.98 -8.55 0.66
C GLY A 200 3.97 -9.51 1.29
N TYR A 201 3.76 -9.39 2.57
CA TYR A 201 2.80 -10.15 3.35
C TYR A 201 2.13 -9.21 4.35
N SER A 202 0.82 -9.11 4.28
CA SER A 202 0.03 -8.06 4.93
C SER A 202 -1.23 -8.63 5.56
N TRP A 203 -2.00 -7.80 6.26
CA TRP A 203 -3.30 -8.21 6.75
C TRP A 203 -4.26 -8.61 5.63
N GLY A 204 -4.39 -7.76 4.59
CA GLY A 204 -5.15 -8.06 3.39
C GLY A 204 -4.22 -8.19 2.19
N ASN A 205 -4.39 -9.24 1.38
CA ASN A 205 -3.52 -9.54 0.24
C ASN A 205 -4.38 -9.90 -0.97
N TYR A 206 -4.24 -9.17 -2.06
CA TYR A 206 -4.90 -9.40 -3.34
C TYR A 206 -3.91 -10.02 -4.30
N LEU A 207 -4.07 -11.31 -4.56
CA LEU A 207 -3.24 -12.11 -5.44
C LEU A 207 -3.86 -12.15 -6.84
N SER A 208 -3.05 -11.93 -7.88
CA SER A 208 -3.45 -12.16 -9.26
C SER A 208 -3.51 -13.67 -9.57
N GLU A 209 -4.08 -14.05 -10.73
CA GLU A 209 -4.09 -15.40 -11.24
C GLU A 209 -2.69 -16.05 -11.20
N ASN A 210 -1.67 -15.38 -11.70
CA ASN A 210 -0.29 -15.89 -11.68
C ASN A 210 0.22 -16.20 -10.27
N HIS A 211 -0.09 -15.38 -9.29
CA HIS A 211 0.29 -15.66 -7.90
C HIS A 211 -0.46 -16.88 -7.34
N VAL A 212 -1.74 -17.00 -7.68
CA VAL A 212 -2.59 -18.15 -7.30
C VAL A 212 -2.02 -19.43 -7.89
N GLU A 213 -1.64 -19.44 -9.17
CA GLU A 213 -1.01 -20.60 -9.84
C GLU A 213 0.33 -20.96 -9.19
N LEU A 214 1.21 -19.98 -8.91
CA LEU A 214 2.50 -20.20 -8.26
C LEU A 214 2.37 -20.79 -6.85
N LEU A 215 1.27 -20.51 -6.14
CA LEU A 215 0.94 -21.09 -4.84
C LEU A 215 0.26 -22.48 -4.96
N GLY A 216 -0.02 -22.93 -6.18
CA GLY A 216 -0.59 -24.25 -6.47
C GLY A 216 -2.10 -24.29 -6.65
N GLY A 217 -2.71 -23.13 -6.94
CA GLY A 217 -4.12 -22.99 -7.26
C GLY A 217 -5.02 -22.71 -6.05
N ILE A 218 -6.22 -22.20 -6.33
CA ILE A 218 -7.16 -21.71 -5.31
C ILE A 218 -7.56 -22.77 -4.27
N GLU A 219 -7.73 -24.01 -4.68
CA GLU A 219 -8.12 -25.09 -3.75
C GLU A 219 -7.00 -25.43 -2.75
N LYS A 220 -5.75 -25.37 -3.20
CA LYS A 220 -4.61 -25.52 -2.29
C LYS A 220 -4.49 -24.35 -1.34
N ILE A 221 -4.69 -23.13 -1.83
CA ILE A 221 -4.69 -21.92 -1.00
C ILE A 221 -5.75 -22.02 0.11
N LYS A 222 -6.99 -22.39 -0.24
CA LYS A 222 -8.07 -22.58 0.75
C LYS A 222 -7.72 -23.59 1.83
N LYS A 223 -6.95 -24.62 1.49
CA LYS A 223 -6.61 -25.72 2.40
C LYS A 223 -5.39 -25.40 3.29
N GLU A 224 -4.40 -24.71 2.75
CA GLU A 224 -3.07 -24.63 3.35
C GLU A 224 -2.65 -23.22 3.78
N ALA A 225 -3.30 -22.17 3.26
CA ALA A 225 -2.92 -20.80 3.62
C ALA A 225 -3.19 -20.52 5.11
N PRO A 226 -2.23 -19.97 5.84
CA PRO A 226 -2.37 -19.66 7.27
C PRO A 226 -3.13 -18.33 7.47
N VAL A 227 -4.35 -18.24 6.99
CA VAL A 227 -5.17 -17.04 6.96
C VAL A 227 -6.58 -17.29 7.48
N TYR A 228 -7.23 -16.23 7.99
CA TYR A 228 -8.62 -16.28 8.45
C TYR A 228 -9.62 -16.50 7.31
N LEU A 229 -9.38 -15.82 6.16
CA LEU A 229 -10.31 -15.86 5.03
C LEU A 229 -9.57 -15.98 3.71
N VAL A 230 -10.09 -16.82 2.82
CA VAL A 230 -9.74 -16.88 1.40
C VAL A 230 -11.00 -16.64 0.57
N LYS A 231 -11.01 -15.58 -0.23
CA LYS A 231 -12.11 -15.22 -1.13
C LYS A 231 -11.60 -15.29 -2.57
N PRO A 232 -12.11 -16.17 -3.44
CA PRO A 232 -11.81 -16.13 -4.87
C PRO A 232 -12.31 -14.81 -5.49
N LEU A 233 -11.58 -14.29 -6.46
CA LEU A 233 -11.92 -13.10 -7.23
C LEU A 233 -12.40 -13.49 -8.63
N SER A 234 -13.03 -12.56 -9.35
CA SER A 234 -13.63 -12.80 -10.66
C SER A 234 -12.61 -13.01 -11.78
N ASP A 235 -11.37 -12.62 -11.56
CA ASP A 235 -10.23 -12.70 -12.48
C ASP A 235 -9.29 -13.88 -12.17
N ASP A 236 -9.83 -14.97 -11.59
CA ASP A 236 -9.07 -16.14 -11.11
C ASP A 236 -7.99 -15.81 -10.05
N GLY A 237 -7.99 -14.61 -9.56
CA GLY A 237 -7.20 -14.16 -8.41
C GLY A 237 -7.80 -14.60 -7.07
N ALA A 238 -7.18 -14.15 -5.99
CA ALA A 238 -7.66 -14.42 -4.63
C ALA A 238 -7.39 -13.25 -3.68
N TYR A 239 -8.36 -12.97 -2.81
CA TYR A 239 -8.15 -12.16 -1.63
C TYR A 239 -7.91 -13.03 -0.41
N LEU A 240 -6.83 -12.78 0.31
CA LEU A 240 -6.46 -13.45 1.54
C LEU A 240 -6.42 -12.44 2.69
N GLN A 241 -7.17 -12.72 3.76
CA GLN A 241 -7.18 -11.91 4.98
C GLN A 241 -6.55 -12.70 6.13
N LEU A 242 -5.52 -12.13 6.74
CA LEU A 242 -4.67 -12.84 7.70
C LEU A 242 -5.38 -13.14 9.02
N THR A 243 -6.07 -12.15 9.59
CA THR A 243 -6.85 -12.25 10.83
C THR A 243 -8.23 -11.62 10.63
N GLU A 244 -9.19 -11.92 11.49
CA GLU A 244 -10.52 -11.32 11.42
C GLU A 244 -10.43 -9.79 11.57
N MET A 245 -9.74 -9.33 12.61
CA MET A 245 -9.51 -7.92 12.89
C MET A 245 -8.08 -7.53 12.55
N VAL A 246 -7.91 -6.35 11.96
CA VAL A 246 -6.57 -5.85 11.56
C VAL A 246 -5.65 -5.63 12.75
N ASP A 247 -6.18 -5.24 13.90
CA ASP A 247 -5.41 -5.01 15.13
C ASP A 247 -4.97 -6.32 15.84
N GLU A 248 -5.49 -7.48 15.44
CA GLU A 248 -5.14 -8.80 15.98
C GLU A 248 -3.91 -9.42 15.33
N VAL A 249 -3.42 -8.85 14.23
CA VAL A 249 -2.25 -9.37 13.52
C VAL A 249 -1.04 -9.45 14.45
N SER A 250 -0.53 -10.65 14.64
CA SER A 250 0.71 -10.90 15.41
C SER A 250 1.92 -11.08 14.47
N ASP A 251 3.12 -10.99 15.06
CA ASP A 251 4.35 -11.28 14.33
C ASP A 251 4.43 -12.75 13.90
N GLU A 252 3.82 -13.66 14.70
CA GLU A 252 3.76 -15.07 14.33
C GLU A 252 2.84 -15.34 13.14
N ASP A 253 1.72 -14.64 13.04
CA ASP A 253 0.83 -14.72 11.86
C ASP A 253 1.54 -14.23 10.60
N LEU A 254 2.21 -13.09 10.69
CA LEU A 254 3.02 -12.55 9.60
C LEU A 254 4.16 -13.50 9.20
N ARG A 255 4.81 -14.16 10.17
CA ARG A 255 5.87 -15.16 9.91
C ARG A 255 5.33 -16.38 9.17
N LYS A 256 4.17 -16.90 9.58
CA LYS A 256 3.52 -18.01 8.88
C LYS A 256 3.15 -17.63 7.45
N LEU A 257 2.56 -16.45 7.28
CA LEU A 257 2.17 -15.96 5.97
C LEU A 257 3.40 -15.72 5.07
N LYS A 258 4.48 -15.14 5.59
CA LYS A 258 5.75 -14.96 4.88
C LYS A 258 6.29 -16.29 4.37
N ARG A 259 6.32 -17.33 5.22
CA ARG A 259 6.78 -18.68 4.80
C ARG A 259 5.87 -19.28 3.72
N TYR A 260 4.57 -19.09 3.86
CA TYR A 260 3.61 -19.56 2.85
C TYR A 260 3.78 -18.83 1.51
N PHE A 261 4.06 -17.53 1.54
CA PHE A 261 4.27 -16.71 0.34
C PHE A 261 5.68 -16.83 -0.26
N GLN A 262 6.59 -17.59 0.34
CA GLN A 262 7.97 -17.69 -0.14
C GLN A 262 8.10 -17.99 -1.64
N PRO A 263 7.25 -18.82 -2.28
CA PRO A 263 7.30 -19.05 -3.72
C PRO A 263 7.04 -17.80 -4.58
N ILE A 264 6.29 -16.84 -4.07
CA ILE A 264 5.88 -15.61 -4.77
C ILE A 264 6.55 -14.35 -4.23
N LEU A 265 7.35 -14.42 -3.17
CA LEU A 265 8.10 -13.27 -2.67
C LEU A 265 9.36 -13.05 -3.50
N PRO A 266 9.77 -11.77 -3.71
CA PRO A 266 10.98 -11.48 -4.44
C PRO A 266 12.22 -11.99 -3.70
N LYS A 267 13.15 -12.56 -4.45
CA LYS A 267 14.46 -12.94 -3.95
C LYS A 267 15.46 -11.85 -4.36
N ALA A 268 15.98 -11.11 -3.41
CA ALA A 268 16.95 -10.06 -3.67
C ALA A 268 17.93 -9.92 -2.49
N SER A 269 19.02 -9.20 -2.73
CA SER A 269 20.00 -8.93 -1.69
C SER A 269 19.43 -7.96 -0.67
N ARG A 270 19.57 -8.28 0.60
CA ARG A 270 19.18 -7.41 1.71
C ARG A 270 19.93 -6.07 1.64
N MET A 271 19.22 -4.94 1.72
CA MET A 271 19.81 -3.60 1.77
C MET A 271 19.56 -2.85 3.07
N LEU A 272 18.49 -3.17 3.82
CA LEU A 272 18.18 -2.48 5.06
C LEU A 272 18.92 -3.07 6.26
N PHE A 273 19.40 -2.19 7.14
CA PHE A 273 20.01 -2.62 8.39
C PHE A 273 18.92 -3.10 9.38
N PRO A 274 19.21 -4.08 10.24
CA PRO A 274 18.27 -4.58 11.22
C PRO A 274 17.65 -3.50 12.13
N SER A 275 18.37 -2.40 12.38
CA SER A 275 17.90 -1.26 13.14
C SER A 275 16.75 -0.52 12.47
N GLU A 276 16.69 -0.49 11.13
CA GLU A 276 15.61 0.16 10.38
C GLU A 276 14.37 -0.72 10.31
N ALA A 277 14.53 -2.04 10.39
CA ALA A 277 13.40 -2.97 10.45
C ALA A 277 12.54 -2.82 11.71
N LYS A 278 13.08 -2.23 12.78
CA LYS A 278 12.33 -1.97 14.03
C LYS A 278 11.19 -0.97 13.87
N HIS A 279 11.27 -0.11 12.88
CA HIS A 279 10.23 0.88 12.59
C HIS A 279 9.18 0.39 11.58
N ARG A 280 9.38 -0.82 11.05
CA ARG A 280 8.51 -1.42 10.03
C ARG A 280 8.09 -2.80 10.50
N ARG A 281 6.83 -3.16 10.32
CA ARG A 281 6.34 -4.49 10.68
C ARG A 281 6.85 -5.53 9.69
N MET A 282 8.12 -5.85 9.83
CA MET A 282 8.80 -6.85 9.01
C MET A 282 9.24 -8.02 9.87
N ILE A 283 9.05 -9.22 9.33
CA ILE A 283 9.58 -10.43 9.92
C ILE A 283 10.93 -10.73 9.29
N ILE A 284 11.97 -10.67 10.12
CA ILE A 284 13.32 -11.09 9.77
C ILE A 284 13.53 -12.47 10.37
N ASP A 285 13.73 -13.47 9.53
CA ASP A 285 14.04 -14.83 9.94
C ASP A 285 15.54 -15.11 9.76
N GLU A 286 16.05 -16.13 10.46
CA GLU A 286 17.44 -16.58 10.33
C GLU A 286 17.77 -16.98 8.87
N ASP A 287 16.81 -17.55 8.16
CA ASP A 287 16.94 -17.91 6.75
C ASP A 287 17.20 -16.70 5.83
N ASP A 288 16.69 -15.52 6.17
CA ASP A 288 16.98 -14.29 5.41
C ASP A 288 18.45 -13.88 5.53
N GLU A 289 19.10 -14.18 6.65
CA GLU A 289 20.53 -13.91 6.86
C GLU A 289 21.42 -14.90 6.10
N LEU A 290 21.01 -16.15 6.00
CA LEU A 290 21.72 -17.18 5.24
C LEU A 290 21.74 -16.87 3.75
N VAL A 291 20.62 -16.47 3.18
CA VAL A 291 20.52 -16.06 1.76
C VAL A 291 21.41 -14.85 1.46
N TYR A 292 21.55 -13.92 2.41
CA TYR A 292 22.46 -12.78 2.28
C TYR A 292 23.93 -13.18 2.29
N LEU A 293 24.31 -14.13 3.14
CA LEU A 293 25.68 -14.62 3.24
C LEU A 293 26.10 -15.45 2.03
N GLU A 294 25.18 -16.23 1.46
CA GLU A 294 25.43 -17.01 0.24
C GLU A 294 25.61 -16.11 -0.99
N ASN A 295 24.79 -15.06 -1.14
CA ASN A 295 24.91 -14.10 -2.25
C ASN A 295 26.13 -13.19 -2.15
N LYS A 296 26.77 -13.05 -0.99
CA LYS A 296 28.03 -12.32 -0.83
C LYS A 296 29.26 -13.12 -1.27
N LYS A 297 29.10 -14.42 -1.50
CA LYS A 297 30.21 -15.32 -1.96
C LYS A 297 30.25 -15.50 -3.48
N LEU A 298 29.27 -14.88 -4.19
CA LEU A 298 29.25 -14.78 -5.65
C LEU A 298 29.64 -13.38 -6.12
#